data_25d9c89dc0b8e527b6e6dde3bb9feabd
#
_entry.id   25d9c89dc0b8e527b6e6dde3bb9feabd
#
_cell.length_a   1.000
_cell.length_b   1.000
_cell.length_c   1.000
_cell.angle_alpha   90.00
_cell.angle_beta   90.00
_cell.angle_gamma   90.00
#
_symmetry.space_group_name_H-M   'P 1'
#
loop_
_entity.id
_entity.type
_entity.pdbx_description
1 polymer ?
#
loop_
_entity_poly.entity_id
_entity_poly.type
_entity_poly.pdbx_seq_one_letter_code
_entity_poly.pdbx_strand_id
1 'polypeptide(L)'
;MEIKVLVADDELPARGELKYQLASMPHVNVIGECANGKEVISFLETHPQVDLLFLDIEMPIMNGLEAAQKIIGMNHSVKIV
;
A
#
# COMPACT_ATOMS: atom_id res chain seq x y z
N MET A 1 0.26 -2.16 20.31
CA MET A 1 0.05 -2.77 18.98
C MET A 1 0.23 -1.73 17.90
N GLU A 2 0.95 -2.06 16.86
CA GLU A 2 1.24 -1.15 15.76
C GLU A 2 0.65 -1.70 14.47
N ILE A 3 -0.05 -0.84 13.72
CA ILE A 3 -0.60 -1.20 12.41
C ILE A 3 0.33 -0.64 11.34
N LYS A 4 0.95 -1.50 10.58
CA LYS A 4 1.91 -1.12 9.53
C LYS A 4 1.21 -0.99 8.20
N VAL A 5 1.30 0.20 7.60
CA VAL A 5 0.52 0.59 6.43
C VAL A 5 1.42 0.90 5.25
N LEU A 6 1.03 0.40 4.08
CA LEU A 6 1.62 0.77 2.81
C LEU A 6 0.59 1.60 2.02
N VAL A 7 1.04 2.71 1.45
CA VAL A 7 0.18 3.59 0.65
C VAL A 7 0.63 3.56 -0.80
N ALA A 8 -0.29 3.31 -1.71
CA ALA A 8 0.00 3.24 -3.14
C ALA A 8 -0.94 4.14 -3.93
N ASP A 9 -0.37 5.18 -4.56
CA ASP A 9 -1.09 6.14 -5.37
C ASP A 9 -0.04 6.84 -6.25
N ASP A 10 -0.33 7.00 -7.54
CA ASP A 10 0.63 7.62 -8.46
C ASP A 10 0.66 9.13 -8.35
N GLU A 11 -0.32 9.73 -7.67
CA GLU A 11 -0.38 11.18 -7.48
C GLU A 11 0.21 11.56 -6.13
N LEU A 12 1.30 12.31 -6.17
CA LEU A 12 1.99 12.70 -4.96
C LEU A 12 1.11 13.50 -3.98
N PRO A 13 0.30 14.47 -4.43
CA PRO A 13 -0.58 15.20 -3.50
C PRO A 13 -1.59 14.30 -2.79
N ALA A 14 -2.20 13.34 -3.51
CA ALA A 14 -3.16 12.42 -2.92
C ALA A 14 -2.48 11.52 -1.90
N ARG A 15 -1.30 11.02 -2.22
CA ARG A 15 -0.52 10.16 -1.33
C ARG A 15 -0.11 10.93 -0.07
N GLY A 16 0.31 12.18 -0.24
CA GLY A 16 0.70 13.03 0.88
C GLY A 16 -0.46 13.34 1.81
N GLU A 17 -1.65 13.60 1.26
CA GLU A 17 -2.84 13.87 2.05
C GLU A 17 -3.24 12.67 2.89
N LEU A 18 -3.23 11.49 2.30
CA LEU A 18 -3.56 10.27 3.02
C LEU A 18 -2.55 9.99 4.14
N LYS A 19 -1.27 10.18 3.86
CA LYS A 19 -0.23 10.02 4.89
C LYS A 19 -0.44 11.00 6.04
N TYR A 20 -0.81 12.23 5.71
CA TYR A 20 -1.06 13.25 6.73
C TYR A 20 -2.20 12.82 7.66
N GLN A 21 -3.29 12.33 7.09
CA GLN A 21 -4.43 11.87 7.87
C GLN A 21 -4.09 10.65 8.72
N LEU A 22 -3.33 9.71 8.15
CA LEU A 22 -2.92 8.50 8.87
C LEU A 22 -1.96 8.83 10.01
N ALA A 23 -1.13 9.86 9.86
CA ALA A 23 -0.16 10.25 10.88
C ALA A 23 -0.81 10.71 12.17
N SER A 24 -2.07 11.15 12.12
CA SER A 24 -2.79 11.60 13.30
C SER A 24 -3.45 10.44 14.07
N MET A 25 -3.42 9.24 13.52
CA MET A 25 -4.06 8.08 14.15
C MET A 25 -3.06 7.35 15.03
N PRO A 26 -3.40 7.11 16.32
CA PRO A 26 -2.53 6.36 17.21
C PRO A 26 -2.37 4.93 16.71
N HIS A 27 -1.20 4.37 16.89
CA HIS A 27 -0.85 3.00 16.53
C HIS A 27 -0.76 2.73 15.02
N VAL A 28 -0.93 3.74 14.17
CA VAL A 28 -0.77 3.59 12.72
C VAL A 28 0.61 4.09 12.32
N ASN A 29 1.33 3.27 11.56
CA ASN A 29 2.66 3.62 11.07
C ASN A 29 2.71 3.36 9.55
N VAL A 30 2.89 4.41 8.77
CA VAL A 30 3.07 4.29 7.31
C VAL A 30 4.52 3.92 7.05
N ILE A 31 4.76 2.69 6.65
CA ILE A 31 6.13 2.17 6.48
C ILE A 31 6.63 2.25 5.04
N GLY A 32 5.80 2.65 4.11
CA GLY A 32 6.23 2.80 2.72
C GLY A 32 5.21 3.47 1.84
N GLU A 33 5.66 3.89 0.67
CA GLU A 33 4.84 4.50 -0.37
C GLU A 33 5.22 3.90 -1.71
N CYS A 34 4.22 3.72 -2.57
CA CYS A 34 4.41 3.22 -3.92
C CYS A 34 3.65 4.08 -4.92
N ALA A 35 4.17 4.20 -6.13
CA ALA A 35 3.56 4.99 -7.20
C ALA A 35 2.91 4.13 -8.28
N ASN A 36 3.05 2.83 -8.21
CA ASN A 36 2.46 1.90 -9.17
C ASN A 36 2.35 0.51 -8.55
N GLY A 37 1.60 -0.37 -9.21
CA GLY A 37 1.35 -1.70 -8.70
C GLY A 37 2.59 -2.59 -8.66
N LYS A 38 3.54 -2.37 -9.57
CA LYS A 38 4.77 -3.15 -9.58
C LYS A 38 5.60 -2.88 -8.32
N GLU A 39 5.65 -1.62 -7.90
CA GLU A 39 6.33 -1.26 -6.65
C GLU A 39 5.65 -1.89 -5.45
N VAL A 40 4.32 -1.96 -5.48
CA VAL A 40 3.56 -2.61 -4.40
C VAL A 40 3.98 -4.07 -4.24
N ILE A 41 4.01 -4.80 -5.34
CA ILE A 41 4.37 -6.22 -5.30
C ILE A 41 5.79 -6.40 -4.77
N SER A 42 6.73 -5.61 -5.29
CA SER A 42 8.13 -5.67 -4.83
C SER A 42 8.24 -5.38 -3.33
N PHE A 43 7.50 -4.38 -2.85
CA PHE A 43 7.53 -4.03 -1.44
C PHE A 43 6.98 -5.16 -0.57
N LEU A 44 5.85 -5.74 -0.96
CA LEU A 44 5.23 -6.82 -0.18
C LEU A 44 6.07 -8.08 -0.16
N GLU A 45 6.85 -8.33 -1.21
CA GLU A 45 7.72 -9.50 -1.26
C GLU A 45 8.80 -9.46 -0.18
N THR A 46 9.22 -8.27 0.22
CA THR A 46 10.28 -8.09 1.20
C THR A 46 9.77 -7.60 2.56
N HIS A 47 8.48 -7.34 2.69
CA HIS A 47 7.89 -6.79 3.91
C HIS A 47 6.63 -7.57 4.31
N PRO A 48 6.80 -8.78 4.86
CA PRO A 48 5.64 -9.60 5.29
C PRO A 48 4.87 -8.97 6.45
N GLN A 49 5.45 -7.96 7.11
CA GLN A 49 4.83 -7.31 8.25
C GLN A 49 3.80 -6.24 7.90
N VAL A 50 3.60 -5.93 6.61
CA VAL A 50 2.57 -4.95 6.22
C VAL A 50 1.19 -5.48 6.57
N ASP A 51 0.42 -4.69 7.32
CA ASP A 51 -0.92 -5.08 7.78
C ASP A 51 -2.02 -4.59 6.85
N LEU A 52 -1.90 -3.35 6.39
CA LEU A 52 -2.90 -2.72 5.52
C LEU A 52 -2.25 -2.10 4.30
N LEU A 53 -2.95 -2.19 3.17
CA LEU A 53 -2.53 -1.54 1.92
C LEU A 53 -3.68 -0.64 1.44
N PHE A 54 -3.42 0.66 1.37
CA PHE A 54 -4.32 1.60 0.69
C PHE A 54 -3.89 1.63 -0.77
N LEU A 55 -4.75 1.12 -1.64
CA LEU A 55 -4.39 0.83 -3.03
C LEU A 55 -5.31 1.61 -3.98
N ASP A 56 -4.72 2.57 -4.70
CA ASP A 56 -5.43 3.27 -5.76
C ASP A 56 -5.63 2.31 -6.95
N ILE A 57 -6.75 2.45 -7.64
CA ILE A 57 -7.07 1.58 -8.77
C ILE A 57 -6.30 2.01 -10.01
N GLU A 58 -6.24 3.32 -10.27
CA GLU A 58 -5.61 3.84 -11.50
C GLU A 58 -4.17 4.25 -11.24
N MET A 59 -3.24 3.43 -11.71
CA MET A 59 -1.81 3.70 -11.61
C MET A 59 -1.12 3.21 -12.88
N PRO A 60 0.01 3.85 -13.27
CA PRO A 60 0.75 3.40 -14.45
C PRO A 60 1.48 2.08 -14.19
N ILE A 61 1.97 1.46 -15.25
CA ILE A 61 2.78 0.24 -15.24
C ILE A 61 1.95 -0.98 -14.84
N MET A 62 1.42 -0.98 -13.64
CA MET A 62 0.50 -2.00 -13.14
C MET A 62 -0.52 -1.29 -12.27
N ASN A 63 -1.79 -1.39 -12.63
CA ASN A 63 -2.86 -0.72 -11.91
C ASN A 63 -3.24 -1.49 -10.64
N GLY A 64 -4.13 -0.89 -9.82
CA GLY A 64 -4.49 -1.47 -8.54
C GLY A 64 -5.21 -2.80 -8.65
N LEU A 65 -6.04 -3.00 -9.66
CA LEU A 65 -6.75 -4.28 -9.84
C LEU A 65 -5.76 -5.38 -10.18
N GLU A 66 -4.81 -5.10 -11.05
CA GLU A 66 -3.77 -6.08 -11.41
C GLU A 66 -2.91 -6.41 -10.19
N ALA A 67 -2.55 -5.39 -9.41
CA ALA A 67 -1.77 -5.60 -8.19
C ALA A 67 -2.55 -6.46 -7.19
N ALA A 68 -3.84 -6.16 -7.01
CA ALA A 68 -4.69 -6.92 -6.08
C ALA A 68 -4.76 -8.40 -6.48
N GLN A 69 -4.89 -8.68 -7.77
CA GLN A 69 -4.92 -10.07 -8.26
C GLN A 69 -3.62 -10.79 -7.95
N LYS A 70 -2.48 -10.11 -8.13
CA LYS A 70 -1.19 -10.71 -7.81
C LYS A 70 -1.02 -10.94 -6.32
N ILE A 71 -1.51 -10.01 -5.50
CA ILE A 71 -1.44 -10.16 -4.04
C ILE A 71 -2.22 -11.38 -3.57
N ILE A 72 -3.39 -11.62 -4.18
CA ILE A 72 -4.18 -12.82 -3.86
C ILE A 72 -3.38 -14.09 -4.10
N GLY A 73 -2.56 -14.11 -5.14
CA GLY A 73 -1.72 -15.26 -5.45
C GLY A 73 -0.45 -15.34 -4.59
N MET A 74 -0.14 -14.31 -3.82
CA MET A 74 1.00 -14.30 -2.91
C MET A 74 0.58 -14.87 -1.57
N ASN A 75 1.53 -15.44 -0.85
CA ASN A 75 1.27 -15.90 0.52
C ASN A 75 1.49 -14.73 1.50
N HIS A 76 0.68 -13.69 1.38
CA HIS A 76 0.78 -12.48 2.19
C HIS A 76 -0.55 -12.20 2.88
N SER A 77 -0.50 -11.79 4.14
CA SER A 77 -1.69 -11.56 4.95
C SER A 77 -2.19 -10.12 4.93
N VAL A 78 -1.65 -9.28 4.04
CA VAL A 78 -2.05 -7.87 3.97
C VAL A 78 -3.53 -7.74 3.60
N LYS A 79 -4.20 -6.76 4.22
CA LYS A 79 -5.58 -6.43 3.88
C LYS A 79 -5.58 -5.21 2.97
N ILE A 80 -6.30 -5.32 1.85
CA ILE A 80 -6.41 -4.25 0.87
C ILE A 80 -7.63 -3.39 1.19
N VAL A 81 -7.41 -2.10 1.21
CA VAL A 81 -8.47 -1.12 1.50
C VAL A 81 -8.83 -0.35 0.22
#